data_6cc1611134c1f665f5f0a727c5587e2f
#
_entry.id   6cc1611134c1f665f5f0a727c5587e2f
#
_cell.length_a   1.000
_cell.length_b   1.000
_cell.length_c   1.000
_cell.angle_alpha   90.00
_cell.angle_beta   90.00
_cell.angle_gamma   90.00
#
_symmetry.space_group_name_H-M   'P 1'
#
loop_
_entity.id
_entity.type
_entity.pdbx_description
1 polymer ?
#
loop_
_entity_poly.entity_id
_entity_poly.type
_entity_poly.pdbx_seq_one_letter_code
_entity_poly.pdbx_strand_id
1 'polypeptide(L)'
;MSMIKSFPHYQQLDSMDCGPSCLRMIAKYYGRSYSLQTLRERSFITRQGVSMLGISDAAESIGMRTQGVRISLQQLIEDVPLPCILHWNRNHFVVLYDIRKKKKLFSKAAEDYTFYISDPAKGKYPIGKAGFEKCWISTKDEGKEAGFALLLTPTPEFDERIDDQEQQKKNLSFYLRYLFPYKSQLFQLVIGMLLGSVFSLILPFLTQTMVDQGIGNNNLDFITLILVSQLVLSFTQMGVGFIQSWISLHMNTRISITL
;
A
#
# COMPACT_ATOMS: atom_id res chain seq x y z
N MET A 1 -23.28 -23.46 15.67
CA MET A 1 -22.00 -23.02 16.29
C MET A 1 -21.19 -22.36 15.18
N SER A 2 -21.35 -21.03 15.00
CA SER A 2 -20.67 -20.28 13.93
C SER A 2 -19.19 -20.18 14.29
N MET A 3 -18.32 -20.75 13.46
CA MET A 3 -16.87 -20.49 13.54
C MET A 3 -16.65 -18.98 13.41
N ILE A 4 -16.12 -18.35 14.44
CA ILE A 4 -15.74 -16.93 14.43
C ILE A 4 -14.62 -16.80 13.41
N LYS A 5 -14.97 -16.48 12.15
CA LYS A 5 -13.98 -16.04 11.17
C LYS A 5 -13.27 -14.84 11.78
N SER A 6 -11.95 -14.95 11.98
CA SER A 6 -11.14 -13.81 12.43
C SER A 6 -11.44 -12.62 11.53
N PHE A 7 -11.89 -11.49 12.10
CA PHE A 7 -12.17 -10.27 11.33
C PHE A 7 -10.94 -9.90 10.50
N PRO A 8 -11.07 -9.59 9.21
CA PRO A 8 -9.92 -9.24 8.37
C PRO A 8 -9.25 -7.97 8.85
N HIS A 9 -7.93 -7.91 8.70
CA HIS A 9 -7.14 -6.73 9.04
C HIS A 9 -6.21 -6.39 7.89
N TYR A 10 -6.13 -5.10 7.53
CA TYR A 10 -5.19 -4.54 6.58
C TYR A 10 -4.49 -3.33 7.21
N GLN A 11 -3.17 -3.35 7.18
CA GLN A 11 -2.37 -2.22 7.63
C GLN A 11 -2.39 -1.12 6.58
N GLN A 12 -2.55 0.14 7.01
CA GLN A 12 -2.43 1.29 6.11
C GLN A 12 -0.98 1.47 5.66
N LEU A 13 -0.79 1.91 4.42
CA LEU A 13 0.53 2.18 3.85
C LEU A 13 0.96 3.62 4.11
N ASP A 14 0.00 4.54 4.17
CA ASP A 14 0.19 5.96 4.44
C ASP A 14 -0.77 6.40 5.56
N SER A 15 -0.44 7.48 6.26
CA SER A 15 -1.28 8.10 7.29
C SER A 15 -2.66 8.52 6.77
N MET A 16 -2.78 8.81 5.47
CA MET A 16 -4.02 9.22 4.81
C MET A 16 -4.94 8.05 4.44
N ASP A 17 -4.46 6.81 4.54
CA ASP A 17 -5.16 5.60 4.09
C ASP A 17 -6.10 4.99 5.12
N CYS A 18 -6.27 5.59 6.28
CA CYS A 18 -7.07 4.98 7.35
C CYS A 18 -8.51 4.67 6.91
N GLY A 19 -9.19 5.57 6.22
CA GLY A 19 -10.56 5.37 5.72
C GLY A 19 -10.69 4.26 4.68
N PRO A 20 -9.97 4.32 3.55
CA PRO A 20 -9.95 3.26 2.55
C PRO A 20 -9.54 1.89 3.10
N SER A 21 -8.59 1.84 4.06
CA SER A 21 -8.21 0.59 4.71
C SER A 21 -9.33 0.04 5.59
N CYS A 22 -10.08 0.89 6.29
CA CYS A 22 -11.29 0.49 7.03
C CYS A 22 -12.36 -0.07 6.09
N LEU A 23 -12.65 0.62 4.99
CA LEU A 23 -13.61 0.16 3.99
C LEU A 23 -13.17 -1.18 3.37
N ARG A 24 -11.88 -1.35 3.09
CA ARG A 24 -11.31 -2.61 2.59
C ARG A 24 -11.53 -3.78 3.55
N MET A 25 -11.36 -3.54 4.85
CA MET A 25 -11.60 -4.55 5.88
C MET A 25 -13.08 -4.96 5.93
N ILE A 26 -13.99 -4.01 5.86
CA ILE A 26 -15.44 -4.27 5.88
C ILE A 26 -15.88 -5.00 4.60
N ALA A 27 -15.43 -4.55 3.43
CA ALA A 27 -15.73 -5.23 2.17
C ALA A 27 -15.24 -6.69 2.19
N LYS A 28 -14.04 -6.94 2.74
CA LYS A 28 -13.51 -8.31 2.92
C LYS A 28 -14.30 -9.15 3.90
N TYR A 29 -14.80 -8.56 4.96
CA TYR A 29 -15.68 -9.23 5.92
C TYR A 29 -16.96 -9.72 5.25
N TYR A 30 -17.55 -8.92 4.35
CA TYR A 30 -18.71 -9.31 3.55
C TYR A 30 -18.39 -10.17 2.31
N GLY A 31 -17.12 -10.60 2.15
CA GLY A 31 -16.72 -11.58 1.14
C GLY A 31 -16.10 -11.00 -0.12
N ARG A 32 -16.04 -9.69 -0.29
CA ARG A 32 -15.47 -9.03 -1.48
C ARG A 32 -14.10 -8.43 -1.21
N SER A 33 -13.23 -8.48 -2.20
CA SER A 33 -11.86 -7.99 -2.11
C SER A 33 -11.61 -6.86 -3.08
N TYR A 34 -11.32 -5.68 -2.54
CA TYR A 34 -10.95 -4.50 -3.31
C TYR A 34 -9.49 -4.13 -3.08
N SER A 35 -8.83 -3.58 -4.12
CA SER A 35 -7.50 -3.03 -3.96
C SER A 35 -7.55 -1.73 -3.14
N LEU A 36 -6.47 -1.44 -2.40
CA LEU A 36 -6.39 -0.17 -1.68
C LEU A 36 -6.42 1.01 -2.66
N GLN A 37 -5.79 0.85 -3.83
CA GLN A 37 -5.74 1.88 -4.86
C GLN A 37 -7.13 2.25 -5.38
N THR A 38 -7.95 1.26 -5.71
CA THR A 38 -9.34 1.50 -6.15
C THR A 38 -10.16 2.26 -5.10
N LEU A 39 -10.01 1.88 -3.82
CA LEU A 39 -10.73 2.56 -2.75
C LEU A 39 -10.20 3.96 -2.45
N ARG A 40 -8.90 4.20 -2.63
CA ARG A 40 -8.29 5.54 -2.57
C ARG A 40 -8.89 6.49 -3.60
N GLU A 41 -8.92 6.06 -4.86
CA GLU A 41 -9.45 6.85 -5.97
C GLU A 41 -10.92 7.20 -5.76
N ARG A 42 -11.72 6.25 -5.29
CA ARG A 42 -13.15 6.43 -5.03
C ARG A 42 -13.45 7.24 -3.76
N SER A 43 -12.48 7.33 -2.82
CA SER A 43 -12.65 8.10 -1.57
C SER A 43 -12.27 9.57 -1.69
N PHE A 44 -11.83 10.04 -2.85
CA PHE A 44 -11.40 11.42 -3.08
C PHE A 44 -10.40 11.92 -2.04
N ILE A 45 -9.34 11.11 -1.78
CA ILE A 45 -8.33 11.45 -0.78
C ILE A 45 -7.65 12.77 -1.12
N THR A 46 -7.57 13.65 -0.14
CA THR A 46 -6.86 14.93 -0.22
C THR A 46 -5.54 14.87 0.57
N ARG A 47 -4.73 15.93 0.50
CA ARG A 47 -3.52 16.06 1.32
C ARG A 47 -3.79 16.09 2.84
N GLN A 48 -5.02 16.36 3.25
CA GLN A 48 -5.47 16.37 4.65
C GLN A 48 -6.05 15.03 5.10
N GLY A 49 -6.12 14.04 4.23
CA GLY A 49 -6.70 12.72 4.46
C GLY A 49 -8.06 12.56 3.77
N VAL A 50 -8.83 11.58 4.24
CA VAL A 50 -10.16 11.26 3.74
C VAL A 50 -11.22 11.77 4.71
N SER A 51 -12.33 12.30 4.20
CA SER A 51 -13.50 12.64 4.99
C SER A 51 -14.43 11.42 5.18
N MET A 52 -15.29 11.44 6.18
CA MET A 52 -16.32 10.40 6.36
C MET A 52 -17.26 10.34 5.14
N LEU A 53 -17.55 11.47 4.51
CA LEU A 53 -18.32 11.53 3.25
C LEU A 53 -17.57 10.81 2.12
N GLY A 54 -16.28 11.06 1.94
CA GLY A 54 -15.48 10.37 0.92
C GLY A 54 -15.44 8.85 1.13
N ILE A 55 -15.40 8.37 2.39
CA ILE A 55 -15.51 6.94 2.68
C ILE A 55 -16.92 6.42 2.32
N SER A 56 -17.97 7.22 2.59
CA SER A 56 -19.35 6.91 2.25
C SER A 56 -19.52 6.78 0.73
N ASP A 57 -19.05 7.76 -0.04
CA ASP A 57 -19.11 7.75 -1.51
C ASP A 57 -18.36 6.55 -2.10
N ALA A 58 -17.18 6.24 -1.56
CA ALA A 58 -16.43 5.05 -1.96
C ALA A 58 -17.20 3.75 -1.65
N ALA A 59 -17.83 3.65 -0.50
CA ALA A 59 -18.62 2.49 -0.12
C ALA A 59 -19.87 2.33 -1.00
N GLU A 60 -20.56 3.40 -1.32
CA GLU A 60 -21.71 3.38 -2.24
C GLU A 60 -21.27 3.02 -3.65
N SER A 61 -20.12 3.52 -4.10
CA SER A 61 -19.56 3.17 -5.43
C SER A 61 -19.24 1.68 -5.58
N ILE A 62 -19.05 0.94 -4.50
CA ILE A 62 -18.84 -0.52 -4.50
C ILE A 62 -20.10 -1.32 -4.22
N GLY A 63 -21.27 -0.67 -4.10
CA GLY A 63 -22.56 -1.33 -3.91
C GLY A 63 -22.94 -1.53 -2.44
N MET A 64 -22.37 -0.75 -1.52
CA MET A 64 -22.81 -0.73 -0.12
C MET A 64 -23.75 0.47 0.12
N ARG A 65 -24.74 0.30 0.97
CA ARG A 65 -25.53 1.40 1.48
C ARG A 65 -24.86 1.94 2.74
N THR A 66 -24.75 3.25 2.83
CA THR A 66 -24.11 3.92 3.97
C THR A 66 -25.05 4.84 4.74
N GLN A 67 -24.78 4.98 6.02
CA GLN A 67 -25.47 5.95 6.88
C GLN A 67 -24.49 6.52 7.91
N GLY A 68 -24.15 7.80 7.77
CA GLY A 68 -23.41 8.54 8.79
C GLY A 68 -24.32 8.91 9.94
N VAL A 69 -23.97 8.51 11.16
CA VAL A 69 -24.78 8.75 12.36
C VAL A 69 -23.95 9.41 13.47
N ARG A 70 -24.61 10.24 14.24
CA ARG A 70 -24.09 10.80 15.50
C ARG A 70 -24.90 10.24 16.65
N ILE A 71 -24.29 9.45 17.50
CA ILE A 71 -24.99 8.61 18.47
C ILE A 71 -24.25 8.56 19.81
N SER A 72 -24.99 8.26 20.86
CA SER A 72 -24.46 7.99 22.21
C SER A 72 -23.85 6.58 22.28
N LEU A 73 -23.05 6.33 23.32
CA LEU A 73 -22.47 5.01 23.55
C LEU A 73 -23.52 3.92 23.74
N GLN A 74 -24.63 4.24 24.38
CA GLN A 74 -25.73 3.29 24.62
C GLN A 74 -26.37 2.87 23.29
N GLN A 75 -26.67 3.84 22.42
CA GLN A 75 -27.19 3.56 21.07
C GLN A 75 -26.20 2.76 20.22
N LEU A 76 -24.88 3.02 20.34
CA LEU A 76 -23.86 2.25 19.65
C LEU A 76 -23.87 0.77 20.07
N ILE A 77 -24.13 0.49 21.35
CA ILE A 77 -24.13 -0.87 21.88
C ILE A 77 -25.44 -1.62 21.52
N GLU A 78 -26.57 -0.92 21.53
CA GLU A 78 -27.89 -1.55 21.41
C GLU A 78 -28.41 -1.61 19.96
N ASP A 79 -28.18 -0.54 19.19
CA ASP A 79 -28.89 -0.33 17.91
C ASP A 79 -28.01 -0.46 16.67
N VAL A 80 -26.65 -0.42 16.80
CA VAL A 80 -25.76 -0.33 15.66
C VAL A 80 -25.36 -1.70 15.13
N PRO A 81 -25.60 -1.97 13.82
CA PRO A 81 -25.09 -3.18 13.19
C PRO A 81 -23.56 -3.13 13.06
N LEU A 82 -22.91 -4.24 13.38
CA LEU A 82 -21.46 -4.40 13.26
C LEU A 82 -21.12 -5.26 12.02
N PRO A 83 -19.99 -4.99 11.34
CA PRO A 83 -18.98 -3.97 11.64
C PRO A 83 -19.38 -2.57 11.18
N CYS A 84 -18.85 -1.53 11.84
CA CYS A 84 -19.02 -0.13 11.46
C CYS A 84 -17.68 0.64 11.53
N ILE A 85 -17.58 1.76 10.81
CA ILE A 85 -16.41 2.65 10.87
C ILE A 85 -16.66 3.75 11.89
N LEU A 86 -15.71 3.98 12.78
CA LEU A 86 -15.76 5.01 13.80
C LEU A 86 -14.77 6.13 13.51
N HIS A 87 -15.17 7.38 13.77
CA HIS A 87 -14.25 8.51 13.80
C HIS A 87 -13.51 8.53 15.13
N TRP A 88 -12.20 8.34 15.08
CA TRP A 88 -11.36 8.05 16.23
C TRP A 88 -10.36 9.17 16.49
N ASN A 89 -10.21 9.59 17.74
CA ASN A 89 -9.29 10.67 18.13
C ASN A 89 -9.42 11.95 17.29
N ARG A 90 -10.58 12.22 16.68
CA ARG A 90 -10.90 13.38 15.83
C ARG A 90 -10.14 13.48 14.49
N ASN A 91 -9.23 12.58 14.20
CA ASN A 91 -8.39 12.64 12.99
C ASN A 91 -8.09 11.26 12.37
N HIS A 92 -8.72 10.20 12.86
CA HIS A 92 -8.44 8.85 12.41
C HIS A 92 -9.73 8.04 12.23
N PHE A 93 -9.70 6.97 11.44
CA PHE A 93 -10.80 6.05 11.27
C PHE A 93 -10.38 4.64 11.66
N VAL A 94 -11.26 3.94 12.38
CA VAL A 94 -11.07 2.57 12.82
C VAL A 94 -12.34 1.76 12.59
N VAL A 95 -12.24 0.43 12.53
CA VAL A 95 -13.42 -0.45 12.46
C VAL A 95 -13.72 -1.04 13.81
N LEU A 96 -14.96 -0.83 14.29
CA LEU A 96 -15.53 -1.59 15.40
C LEU A 96 -16.21 -2.84 14.83
N TYR A 97 -15.73 -4.03 15.22
CA TYR A 97 -16.23 -5.28 14.64
C TYR A 97 -16.91 -6.22 15.62
N ASP A 98 -16.74 -5.99 16.94
CA ASP A 98 -17.40 -6.81 17.97
C ASP A 98 -17.52 -6.03 19.30
N ILE A 99 -18.59 -6.26 20.05
CA ILE A 99 -18.82 -5.71 21.39
C ILE A 99 -19.20 -6.87 22.29
N ARG A 100 -18.48 -7.06 23.39
CA ARG A 100 -18.77 -8.14 24.35
C ARG A 100 -18.99 -7.60 25.74
N LYS A 101 -20.07 -8.05 26.36
CA LYS A 101 -20.38 -7.76 27.75
C LYS A 101 -19.50 -8.63 28.65
N LYS A 102 -18.73 -8.02 29.56
CA LYS A 102 -17.98 -8.74 30.59
C LYS A 102 -18.91 -9.25 31.67
N LYS A 103 -19.00 -10.56 31.84
CA LYS A 103 -19.71 -11.15 33.01
C LYS A 103 -18.76 -11.06 34.23
N LYS A 104 -18.98 -10.10 35.10
CA LYS A 104 -18.34 -10.11 36.44
C LYS A 104 -19.18 -10.98 37.39
N LEU A 105 -18.59 -12.07 37.87
CA LEU A 105 -19.28 -13.10 38.67
C LEU A 105 -19.71 -12.61 40.09
N PHE A 106 -19.17 -11.48 40.59
CA PHE A 106 -19.35 -11.02 41.97
C PHE A 106 -19.52 -9.51 42.14
N SER A 107 -19.94 -8.75 41.12
CA SER A 107 -20.14 -7.29 41.29
C SER A 107 -21.45 -6.82 40.72
N LYS A 108 -22.27 -6.11 41.55
CA LYS A 108 -23.45 -5.33 41.14
C LYS A 108 -23.09 -3.99 40.47
N ALA A 109 -21.84 -3.76 40.12
CA ALA A 109 -21.38 -2.55 39.45
C ALA A 109 -21.77 -2.52 37.98
N ALA A 110 -21.87 -1.28 37.42
CA ALA A 110 -22.26 -0.97 36.05
C ALA A 110 -21.74 -1.95 34.98
N GLU A 111 -22.57 -2.23 33.99
CA GLU A 111 -22.26 -3.11 32.88
C GLU A 111 -20.91 -2.75 32.23
N ASP A 112 -19.99 -3.68 32.26
CA ASP A 112 -18.65 -3.49 31.70
C ASP A 112 -18.58 -4.15 30.32
N TYR A 113 -18.24 -3.34 29.29
CA TYR A 113 -18.18 -3.77 27.91
C TYR A 113 -16.73 -3.75 27.42
N THR A 114 -16.38 -4.70 26.57
CA THR A 114 -15.12 -4.74 25.82
C THR A 114 -15.44 -4.55 24.35
N PHE A 115 -14.83 -3.54 23.74
CA PHE A 115 -14.96 -3.21 22.33
C PHE A 115 -13.76 -3.77 21.57
N TYR A 116 -14.01 -4.43 20.47
CA TYR A 116 -12.96 -5.00 19.62
C TYR A 116 -12.78 -4.15 18.38
N ILE A 117 -11.60 -3.55 18.28
CA ILE A 117 -11.25 -2.59 17.25
C ILE A 117 -10.22 -3.18 16.29
N SER A 118 -10.40 -2.93 15.00
CA SER A 118 -9.38 -3.13 13.96
C SER A 118 -8.91 -1.76 13.49
N ASP A 119 -7.74 -1.35 13.95
CA ASP A 119 -7.12 -0.06 13.64
C ASP A 119 -6.08 -0.26 12.52
N PRO A 120 -6.24 0.39 11.36
CA PRO A 120 -5.30 0.27 10.24
C PRO A 120 -3.85 0.63 10.61
N ALA A 121 -3.64 1.48 11.62
CA ALA A 121 -2.30 1.90 12.04
C ALA A 121 -1.68 0.98 13.11
N LYS A 122 -2.51 0.39 14.00
CA LYS A 122 -2.02 -0.32 15.21
C LYS A 122 -2.31 -1.81 15.22
N GLY A 123 -3.24 -2.27 14.37
CA GLY A 123 -3.67 -3.66 14.41
C GLY A 123 -4.98 -3.87 15.16
N LYS A 124 -5.27 -5.11 15.51
CA LYS A 124 -6.48 -5.48 16.25
C LYS A 124 -6.21 -5.51 17.74
N TYR A 125 -7.06 -4.83 18.50
CA TYR A 125 -6.96 -4.83 19.96
C TYR A 125 -8.34 -4.67 20.64
N PRO A 126 -8.50 -5.25 21.83
CA PRO A 126 -9.66 -4.97 22.69
C PRO A 126 -9.42 -3.70 23.50
N ILE A 127 -10.48 -2.93 23.74
CA ILE A 127 -10.44 -1.74 24.58
C ILE A 127 -11.65 -1.76 25.54
N GLY A 128 -11.45 -1.37 26.79
CA GLY A 128 -12.51 -1.23 27.78
C GLY A 128 -13.31 0.06 27.60
N LYS A 129 -14.47 0.15 28.27
CA LYS A 129 -15.44 1.26 28.13
C LYS A 129 -14.79 2.64 28.29
N ALA A 130 -14.06 2.88 29.38
CA ALA A 130 -13.46 4.20 29.65
C ALA A 130 -12.42 4.63 28.59
N GLY A 131 -11.62 3.69 28.10
CA GLY A 131 -10.67 3.95 27.02
C GLY A 131 -11.36 4.23 25.68
N PHE A 132 -12.44 3.50 25.41
CA PHE A 132 -13.24 3.67 24.19
C PHE A 132 -13.91 5.06 24.17
N GLU A 133 -14.58 5.45 25.25
CA GLU A 133 -15.22 6.75 25.41
C GLU A 133 -14.24 7.89 25.15
N LYS A 134 -13.07 7.83 25.75
CA LYS A 134 -12.01 8.85 25.60
C LYS A 134 -11.56 9.06 24.15
N CYS A 135 -11.54 8.01 23.35
CA CYS A 135 -11.07 8.07 21.97
C CYS A 135 -12.20 8.35 20.96
N TRP A 136 -13.41 7.90 21.23
CA TRP A 136 -14.51 7.97 20.26
C TRP A 136 -15.42 9.17 20.47
N ILE A 137 -15.71 9.54 21.74
CA ILE A 137 -16.59 10.67 22.05
C ILE A 137 -15.87 11.97 21.65
N SER A 138 -16.46 12.67 20.69
CA SER A 138 -15.87 13.88 20.10
C SER A 138 -16.73 15.14 20.30
N THR A 139 -18.00 14.99 20.64
CA THR A 139 -18.98 16.09 20.76
C THR A 139 -19.97 15.83 21.87
N LYS A 140 -20.69 16.89 22.26
CA LYS A 140 -21.89 16.80 23.13
C LYS A 140 -23.10 17.10 22.27
N ASP A 141 -24.11 16.26 22.34
CA ASP A 141 -25.40 16.43 21.68
C ASP A 141 -26.49 16.56 22.74
N GLU A 142 -27.24 17.68 22.75
CA GLU A 142 -28.26 17.99 23.77
C GLU A 142 -27.78 17.73 25.19
N GLY A 143 -26.49 17.99 25.48
CA GLY A 143 -25.88 17.74 26.78
C GLY A 143 -25.40 16.29 27.01
N LYS A 144 -25.64 15.36 26.08
CA LYS A 144 -25.13 13.98 26.10
C LYS A 144 -23.86 13.82 25.25
N GLU A 145 -22.96 13.00 25.73
CA GLU A 145 -21.72 12.65 25.03
C GLU A 145 -22.03 11.77 23.82
N ALA A 146 -21.57 12.18 22.62
CA ALA A 146 -21.82 11.50 21.37
C ALA A 146 -20.56 11.36 20.50
N GLY A 147 -20.52 10.31 19.70
CA GLY A 147 -19.48 10.05 18.71
C GLY A 147 -20.07 9.85 17.32
N PHE A 148 -19.20 9.88 16.31
CA PHE A 148 -19.58 9.66 14.92
C PHE A 148 -19.27 8.23 14.49
N ALA A 149 -20.24 7.61 13.81
CA ALA A 149 -20.10 6.30 13.19
C ALA A 149 -20.64 6.31 11.75
N LEU A 150 -20.01 5.55 10.88
CA LEU A 150 -20.50 5.25 9.53
C LEU A 150 -20.94 3.79 9.52
N LEU A 151 -22.22 3.58 9.32
CA LEU A 151 -22.84 2.26 9.18
C LEU A 151 -22.77 1.84 7.73
N LEU A 152 -22.46 0.57 7.49
CA LEU A 152 -22.32 0.02 6.14
C LEU A 152 -23.09 -1.31 6.06
N THR A 153 -23.96 -1.40 5.07
CA THR A 153 -24.73 -2.61 4.77
C THR A 153 -24.57 -2.98 3.31
N PRO A 154 -24.23 -4.23 2.96
CA PRO A 154 -24.16 -4.66 1.57
C PRO A 154 -25.55 -4.61 0.93
N THR A 155 -25.60 -4.17 -0.33
CA THR A 155 -26.80 -4.26 -1.17
C THR A 155 -26.67 -5.44 -2.13
N PRO A 156 -27.74 -5.88 -2.83
CA PRO A 156 -27.63 -6.91 -3.86
C PRO A 156 -26.56 -6.60 -4.93
N GLU A 157 -26.39 -5.33 -5.29
CA GLU A 157 -25.36 -4.90 -6.24
C GLU A 157 -23.94 -5.16 -5.75
N PHE A 158 -23.70 -5.15 -4.43
CA PHE A 158 -22.40 -5.47 -3.86
C PHE A 158 -22.00 -6.92 -4.18
N ASP A 159 -22.94 -7.84 -4.20
CA ASP A 159 -22.69 -9.25 -4.50
C ASP A 159 -22.53 -9.54 -6.00
N GLU A 160 -23.07 -8.70 -6.88
CA GLU A 160 -22.98 -8.86 -8.33
C GLU A 160 -21.70 -8.26 -8.93
N ARG A 161 -21.04 -7.32 -8.25
CA ARG A 161 -19.84 -6.66 -8.77
C ARG A 161 -18.63 -7.60 -8.76
N ILE A 162 -17.80 -7.48 -9.81
CA ILE A 162 -16.58 -8.28 -9.98
C ILE A 162 -15.51 -7.81 -8.98
N ASP A 163 -14.89 -8.73 -8.27
CA ASP A 163 -13.78 -8.50 -7.35
C ASP A 163 -12.56 -7.94 -8.08
N ASP A 164 -11.96 -6.88 -7.54
CA ASP A 164 -10.69 -6.33 -8.05
C ASP A 164 -9.53 -7.36 -7.99
N GLN A 165 -9.60 -8.36 -7.12
CA GLN A 165 -8.59 -9.44 -7.06
C GLN A 165 -8.60 -10.35 -8.29
N GLU A 166 -9.74 -10.54 -8.95
CA GLU A 166 -9.78 -11.25 -10.23
C GLU A 166 -9.15 -10.41 -11.35
N GLN A 167 -9.25 -9.09 -11.28
CA GLN A 167 -8.58 -8.18 -12.20
C GLN A 167 -7.06 -8.12 -11.91
N GLN A 168 -6.61 -8.15 -10.65
CA GLN A 168 -5.18 -8.14 -10.31
C GLN A 168 -4.44 -9.43 -10.72
N LYS A 169 -5.08 -10.59 -10.69
CA LYS A 169 -4.48 -11.82 -11.23
C LYS A 169 -4.24 -11.74 -12.75
N LYS A 170 -5.01 -10.94 -13.46
CA LYS A 170 -4.78 -10.63 -14.89
C LYS A 170 -3.68 -9.57 -15.12
N ASN A 171 -3.33 -8.80 -14.11
CA ASN A 171 -2.48 -7.61 -14.26
C ASN A 171 -0.98 -7.88 -14.43
N LEU A 172 -0.44 -9.04 -14.01
CA LEU A 172 0.96 -9.37 -14.32
C LEU A 172 1.16 -9.52 -15.84
N SER A 173 0.18 -10.12 -16.52
CA SER A 173 0.15 -10.18 -17.99
C SER A 173 -0.06 -8.80 -18.63
N PHE A 174 -0.76 -7.89 -17.95
CA PHE A 174 -0.94 -6.50 -18.40
C PHE A 174 0.39 -5.72 -18.36
N TYR A 175 1.16 -5.82 -17.26
CA TYR A 175 2.49 -5.20 -17.17
C TYR A 175 3.46 -5.75 -18.21
N LEU A 176 3.47 -7.06 -18.43
CA LEU A 176 4.26 -7.69 -19.49
C LEU A 176 3.82 -7.22 -20.88
N ARG A 177 2.52 -7.11 -21.14
CA ARG A 177 1.98 -6.63 -22.42
C ARG A 177 2.33 -5.15 -22.65
N TYR A 178 2.47 -4.36 -21.58
CA TYR A 178 2.86 -2.95 -21.66
C TYR A 178 4.37 -2.78 -21.90
N LEU A 179 5.19 -3.74 -21.46
CA LEU A 179 6.63 -3.78 -21.76
C LEU A 179 6.92 -4.24 -23.18
N PHE A 180 6.02 -4.98 -23.82
CA PHE A 180 6.23 -5.57 -25.14
C PHE A 180 6.55 -4.56 -26.27
N PRO A 181 5.95 -3.35 -26.31
CA PRO A 181 6.33 -2.32 -27.29
C PRO A 181 7.79 -1.86 -27.17
N TYR A 182 8.38 -1.96 -25.98
CA TYR A 182 9.74 -1.52 -25.68
C TYR A 182 10.78 -2.65 -25.71
N LYS A 183 10.42 -3.84 -26.26
CA LYS A 183 11.31 -5.02 -26.33
C LYS A 183 12.66 -4.74 -26.99
N SER A 184 12.70 -3.88 -28.01
CA SER A 184 13.95 -3.50 -28.71
C SER A 184 14.88 -2.70 -27.79
N GLN A 185 14.33 -1.77 -27.00
CA GLN A 185 15.12 -0.96 -26.06
C GLN A 185 15.59 -1.79 -24.86
N LEU A 186 14.74 -2.71 -24.36
CA LEU A 186 15.14 -3.68 -23.34
C LEU A 186 16.27 -4.59 -23.82
N PHE A 187 16.18 -5.07 -25.04
CA PHE A 187 17.24 -5.88 -25.65
C PHE A 187 18.55 -5.10 -25.79
N GLN A 188 18.49 -3.82 -26.21
CA GLN A 188 19.66 -2.95 -26.27
C GLN A 188 20.30 -2.71 -24.90
N LEU A 189 19.49 -2.53 -23.85
CA LEU A 189 19.98 -2.42 -22.47
C LEU A 189 20.71 -3.68 -22.02
N VAL A 190 20.14 -4.86 -22.29
CA VAL A 190 20.75 -6.15 -21.92
C VAL A 190 22.09 -6.35 -22.66
N ILE A 191 22.12 -6.07 -23.96
CA ILE A 191 23.39 -6.16 -24.75
C ILE A 191 24.41 -5.18 -24.18
N GLY A 192 24.04 -3.95 -23.92
CA GLY A 192 24.94 -2.95 -23.34
C GLY A 192 25.48 -3.37 -21.97
N MET A 193 24.67 -3.97 -21.10
CA MET A 193 25.12 -4.53 -19.81
C MET A 193 26.13 -5.67 -20.02
N LEU A 194 25.88 -6.58 -20.97
CA LEU A 194 26.80 -7.66 -21.27
C LEU A 194 28.14 -7.13 -21.81
N LEU A 195 28.11 -6.19 -22.77
CA LEU A 195 29.32 -5.54 -23.28
C LEU A 195 30.12 -4.81 -22.20
N GLY A 196 29.42 -4.05 -21.33
CA GLY A 196 30.02 -3.37 -20.18
C GLY A 196 30.69 -4.35 -19.22
N SER A 197 30.08 -5.49 -18.95
CA SER A 197 30.64 -6.55 -18.09
C SER A 197 31.90 -7.15 -18.71
N VAL A 198 31.92 -7.42 -20.03
CA VAL A 198 33.09 -7.93 -20.74
C VAL A 198 34.24 -6.94 -20.66
N PHE A 199 34.00 -5.65 -20.93
CA PHE A 199 35.03 -4.62 -20.82
C PHE A 199 35.56 -4.47 -19.38
N SER A 200 34.69 -4.57 -18.37
CA SER A 200 35.12 -4.54 -16.98
C SER A 200 36.01 -5.72 -16.58
N LEU A 201 35.84 -6.88 -17.21
CA LEU A 201 36.73 -8.04 -17.02
C LEU A 201 38.09 -7.89 -17.71
N ILE A 202 38.13 -7.23 -18.87
CA ILE A 202 39.40 -7.07 -19.66
C ILE A 202 40.34 -6.10 -18.93
N LEU A 203 39.86 -5.04 -18.30
CA LEU A 203 40.70 -4.02 -17.64
C LEU A 203 41.67 -4.58 -16.60
N PRO A 204 41.27 -5.45 -15.64
CA PRO A 204 42.21 -6.04 -14.69
C PRO A 204 43.29 -6.87 -15.34
N PHE A 205 42.95 -7.64 -16.40
CA PHE A 205 43.93 -8.44 -17.14
C PHE A 205 44.98 -7.58 -17.85
N LEU A 206 44.57 -6.46 -18.46
CA LEU A 206 45.50 -5.51 -19.06
C LEU A 206 46.41 -4.88 -18.01
N THR A 207 45.86 -4.55 -16.82
CA THR A 207 46.66 -4.01 -15.72
C THR A 207 47.68 -5.02 -15.21
N GLN A 208 47.27 -6.28 -15.03
CA GLN A 208 48.17 -7.36 -14.64
C GLN A 208 49.29 -7.58 -15.68
N THR A 209 48.97 -7.67 -16.96
CA THR A 209 49.93 -7.82 -18.04
C THR A 209 50.93 -6.67 -18.10
N MET A 210 50.44 -5.43 -17.83
CA MET A 210 51.33 -4.25 -17.76
C MET A 210 52.38 -4.39 -16.65
N VAL A 211 51.97 -4.90 -15.45
CA VAL A 211 52.87 -5.08 -14.33
C VAL A 211 53.84 -6.25 -14.60
N ASP A 212 53.33 -7.39 -15.03
CA ASP A 212 54.14 -8.63 -15.17
C ASP A 212 55.13 -8.55 -16.32
N GLN A 213 54.73 -8.04 -17.47
CA GLN A 213 55.58 -8.01 -18.69
C GLN A 213 56.16 -6.63 -18.97
N GLY A 214 55.44 -5.56 -18.66
CA GLY A 214 55.93 -4.20 -18.90
C GLY A 214 56.98 -3.77 -17.89
N ILE A 215 56.66 -3.81 -16.62
CA ILE A 215 57.55 -3.38 -15.53
C ILE A 215 58.62 -4.44 -15.29
N GLY A 216 58.26 -5.73 -15.27
CA GLY A 216 59.18 -6.83 -15.02
C GLY A 216 60.31 -6.93 -16.05
N ASN A 217 60.06 -6.55 -17.33
CA ASN A 217 61.06 -6.59 -18.41
C ASN A 217 61.62 -5.20 -18.78
N ASN A 218 61.31 -4.14 -18.05
CA ASN A 218 61.71 -2.72 -18.34
C ASN A 218 61.37 -2.30 -19.78
N ASN A 219 60.27 -2.77 -20.36
CA ASN A 219 59.88 -2.46 -21.73
C ASN A 219 58.88 -1.30 -21.77
N LEU A 220 59.40 -0.07 -21.97
CA LEU A 220 58.60 1.15 -22.00
C LEU A 220 57.61 1.21 -23.16
N ASP A 221 57.97 0.65 -24.33
CA ASP A 221 57.08 0.66 -25.50
C ASP A 221 55.83 -0.22 -25.25
N PHE A 222 56.02 -1.35 -24.60
CA PHE A 222 54.91 -2.25 -24.22
C PHE A 222 53.99 -1.61 -23.18
N ILE A 223 54.56 -0.92 -22.19
CA ILE A 223 53.78 -0.16 -21.17
C ILE A 223 52.95 0.91 -21.84
N THR A 224 53.52 1.68 -22.75
CA THR A 224 52.83 2.75 -23.47
C THR A 224 51.70 2.19 -24.33
N LEU A 225 51.90 1.06 -25.01
CA LEU A 225 50.89 0.40 -25.82
C LEU A 225 49.68 -0.05 -24.95
N ILE A 226 49.94 -0.66 -23.78
CA ILE A 226 48.87 -1.08 -22.88
C ILE A 226 48.12 0.12 -22.31
N LEU A 227 48.82 1.20 -21.91
CA LEU A 227 48.18 2.43 -21.42
C LEU A 227 47.24 3.03 -22.46
N VAL A 228 47.69 3.14 -23.70
CA VAL A 228 46.84 3.65 -24.79
C VAL A 228 45.63 2.72 -25.00
N SER A 229 45.81 1.40 -24.97
CA SER A 229 44.74 0.42 -25.09
C SER A 229 43.73 0.55 -23.97
N GLN A 230 44.16 0.72 -22.70
CA GLN A 230 43.27 0.96 -21.55
C GLN A 230 42.50 2.27 -21.68
N LEU A 231 43.15 3.30 -22.20
CA LEU A 231 42.54 4.61 -22.41
C LEU A 231 41.40 4.52 -23.45
N VAL A 232 41.68 3.88 -24.59
CA VAL A 232 40.64 3.64 -25.62
C VAL A 232 39.49 2.79 -25.10
N LEU A 233 39.80 1.75 -24.33
CA LEU A 233 38.80 0.87 -23.75
C LEU A 233 37.93 1.59 -22.73
N SER A 234 38.49 2.47 -21.88
CA SER A 234 37.79 3.31 -20.91
C SER A 234 36.86 4.32 -21.60
N PHE A 235 37.30 4.96 -22.66
CA PHE A 235 36.45 5.86 -23.46
C PHE A 235 35.29 5.10 -24.13
N THR A 236 35.53 3.92 -24.63
CA THR A 236 34.49 3.06 -25.21
C THR A 236 33.46 2.67 -24.17
N GLN A 237 33.91 2.28 -22.98
CA GLN A 237 33.01 1.94 -21.83
C GLN A 237 32.16 3.13 -21.39
N MET A 238 32.78 4.33 -21.34
CA MET A 238 32.05 5.57 -21.01
C MET A 238 30.99 5.88 -22.07
N GLY A 239 31.28 5.70 -23.35
CA GLY A 239 30.32 5.86 -24.45
C GLY A 239 29.13 4.89 -24.34
N VAL A 240 29.40 3.61 -24.08
CA VAL A 240 28.34 2.61 -23.84
C VAL A 240 27.48 2.97 -22.65
N GLY A 241 28.08 3.39 -21.53
CA GLY A 241 27.36 3.85 -20.33
C GLY A 241 26.46 5.07 -20.58
N PHE A 242 26.94 6.01 -21.39
CA PHE A 242 26.14 7.18 -21.79
C PHE A 242 24.91 6.79 -22.60
N ILE A 243 25.06 5.90 -23.59
CA ILE A 243 23.95 5.39 -24.41
C ILE A 243 22.93 4.65 -23.53
N GLN A 244 23.39 3.81 -22.60
CA GLN A 244 22.50 3.10 -21.66
C GLN A 244 21.71 4.07 -20.78
N SER A 245 22.37 5.09 -20.23
CA SER A 245 21.72 6.12 -19.40
C SER A 245 20.67 6.89 -20.20
N TRP A 246 20.97 7.21 -21.45
CA TRP A 246 20.03 7.90 -22.34
C TRP A 246 18.78 7.06 -22.62
N ILE A 247 18.96 5.77 -22.96
CA ILE A 247 17.85 4.84 -23.21
C ILE A 247 17.00 4.66 -21.94
N SER A 248 17.64 4.49 -20.78
CA SER A 248 16.96 4.32 -19.48
C SER A 248 16.14 5.57 -19.11
N LEU A 249 16.70 6.76 -19.29
CA LEU A 249 15.99 8.02 -19.04
C LEU A 249 14.77 8.18 -19.93
N HIS A 250 14.93 7.89 -21.23
CA HIS A 250 13.83 8.00 -22.18
C HIS A 250 12.69 7.02 -21.88
N MET A 251 13.02 5.78 -21.52
CA MET A 251 12.03 4.78 -21.08
C MET A 251 11.31 5.21 -19.80
N ASN A 252 12.06 5.65 -18.78
CA ASN A 252 11.49 6.01 -17.48
C ASN A 252 10.50 7.19 -17.62
N THR A 253 10.86 8.20 -18.41
CA THR A 253 9.98 9.35 -18.67
C THR A 253 8.70 8.94 -19.38
N ARG A 254 8.77 8.06 -20.37
CA ARG A 254 7.59 7.60 -21.12
C ARG A 254 6.67 6.71 -20.28
N ILE A 255 7.24 5.82 -19.49
CA ILE A 255 6.48 4.93 -18.58
C ILE A 255 5.78 5.75 -17.49
N SER A 256 6.47 6.76 -16.92
CA SER A 256 5.92 7.61 -15.86
C SER A 256 4.78 8.54 -16.31
N ILE A 257 4.70 8.87 -17.60
CA ILE A 257 3.61 9.72 -18.14
C ILE A 257 2.37 8.87 -18.49
N THR A 258 2.54 7.56 -18.67
CA THR A 258 1.46 6.67 -19.17
C THR A 258 0.84 5.80 -18.06
N LEU A 259 1.43 5.79 -16.86
CA LEU A 259 0.91 5.20 -15.62
C LEU A 259 0.20 6.27 -14.78
#